data_d516ea648aba5c5e7b392c54305efe3d
#
_entry.id   d516ea648aba5c5e7b392c54305efe3d
#
_cell.length_a   1.000
_cell.length_b   1.000
_cell.length_c   1.000
_cell.angle_alpha   90.00
_cell.angle_beta   90.00
_cell.angle_gamma   90.00
#
_symmetry.space_group_name_H-M   'P 1'
#
loop_
_entity.id
_entity.type
_entity.pdbx_description
1 polymer ?
#
loop_
_entity_poly.entity_id
_entity_poly.type
_entity_poly.pdbx_seq_one_letter_code
_entity_poly.pdbx_strand_id
1 'polypeptide(L)'
;MFVVENLYLGNQVKDMRLSPTLKKIAEQLNVSISTVSRALKDHPDISAETKQKVNELATLIEYDPNPYAVNLRTHNNKEFAIVVPSLSNFFYHSFISSIEEDARQQGYSVFIYRSSNDPQIELEILKSCRLKRVSGVFISITTETKDISPFTKLDGYGIPVIFFDKVPSSELCNKICVGDAHAASLAASEILKKGIKNVLGIFGDPNMSITQARFQKFTEVLAAGNQKVQLKTVYAISSEEAEQVALAAIADFKGEYFAVFCMSDEILAGVMKAVQRKNLKVLKDFGIICISDGMIPKLFYPEITYAETSGFKLGKLALNRMMRCIAGSSFAQTIVDESRLIEGGSI
;
A
#
# COMPACT_ATOMS: atom_id res chain seq x y z
N MET A 1 15.63 37.73 52.67
CA MET A 1 15.56 36.24 52.75
C MET A 1 14.66 35.63 51.69
N PHE A 2 13.85 36.39 51.00
CA PHE A 2 12.94 35.88 49.94
C PHE A 2 13.54 35.83 48.50
N VAL A 3 14.68 36.42 48.25
CA VAL A 3 15.29 36.52 46.91
C VAL A 3 16.23 35.35 46.59
N VAL A 4 16.77 34.65 47.58
CA VAL A 4 17.73 33.56 47.42
C VAL A 4 17.03 32.22 47.16
N GLU A 5 15.83 32.01 47.71
CA GLU A 5 15.03 30.78 47.46
C GLU A 5 14.50 30.69 46.03
N ASN A 6 14.13 31.85 45.42
CA ASN A 6 13.64 31.86 44.03
C ASN A 6 14.74 31.60 42.98
N LEU A 7 16.01 31.84 43.31
CA LEU A 7 17.14 31.51 42.41
C LEU A 7 17.47 30.01 42.44
N TYR A 8 17.29 29.34 43.59
CA TYR A 8 17.49 27.90 43.70
C TYR A 8 16.38 27.10 43.01
N LEU A 9 15.13 27.53 43.13
CA LEU A 9 13.98 26.92 42.42
C LEU A 9 14.06 27.17 40.92
N GLY A 10 14.51 28.32 40.45
CA GLY A 10 14.69 28.66 39.06
C GLY A 10 15.76 27.81 38.36
N ASN A 11 16.85 27.42 39.06
CA ASN A 11 17.88 26.56 38.48
C ASN A 11 17.46 25.07 38.47
N GLN A 12 16.70 24.59 39.46
CA GLN A 12 16.16 23.22 39.44
C GLN A 12 15.10 23.05 38.34
N VAL A 13 14.23 24.06 38.09
CA VAL A 13 13.23 24.02 37.02
C VAL A 13 13.88 24.14 35.64
N LYS A 14 15.04 24.81 35.50
CA LYS A 14 15.77 24.87 34.23
C LYS A 14 16.46 23.55 33.88
N ASP A 15 16.92 22.77 34.90
CA ASP A 15 17.51 21.45 34.72
C ASP A 15 16.45 20.35 34.42
N MET A 16 15.21 20.55 34.81
CA MET A 16 14.10 19.65 34.50
C MET A 16 13.62 19.73 33.04
N ARG A 17 14.08 20.74 32.27
CA ARG A 17 13.71 20.89 30.82
C ARG A 17 14.68 20.20 29.85
N LEU A 18 15.73 19.58 30.33
CA LEU A 18 16.61 18.74 29.50
C LEU A 18 15.96 17.37 29.33
N SER A 19 15.83 16.90 28.08
CA SER A 19 15.28 15.59 27.73
C SER A 19 15.88 14.49 28.63
N PRO A 20 15.06 13.58 29.20
CA PRO A 20 15.54 12.49 30.02
C PRO A 20 16.54 11.63 29.22
N THR A 21 17.69 11.29 29.80
CA THR A 21 18.76 10.51 29.18
C THR A 21 19.29 9.43 30.11
N LEU A 22 19.79 8.33 29.51
CA LEU A 22 20.51 7.28 30.29
C LEU A 22 21.62 7.86 31.17
N LYS A 23 22.31 8.90 30.69
CA LYS A 23 23.39 9.58 31.41
C LYS A 23 22.84 10.25 32.67
N LYS A 24 21.70 10.91 32.60
CA LYS A 24 21.07 11.58 33.75
C LYS A 24 20.64 10.57 34.83
N ILE A 25 20.07 9.42 34.42
CA ILE A 25 19.74 8.34 35.34
C ILE A 25 21.02 7.79 36.04
N ALA A 26 22.07 7.58 35.25
CA ALA A 26 23.33 7.08 35.73
C ALA A 26 23.98 8.02 36.75
N GLU A 27 23.98 9.33 36.49
CA GLU A 27 24.48 10.37 37.38
C GLU A 27 23.67 10.46 38.69
N GLN A 28 22.34 10.43 38.63
CA GLN A 28 21.48 10.52 39.81
C GLN A 28 21.56 9.29 40.72
N LEU A 29 21.76 8.11 40.14
CA LEU A 29 21.89 6.86 40.91
C LEU A 29 23.35 6.49 41.21
N ASN A 30 24.30 7.32 40.79
CA ASN A 30 25.77 7.09 40.94
C ASN A 30 26.21 5.70 40.43
N VAL A 31 25.69 5.32 39.25
CA VAL A 31 26.03 4.07 38.56
C VAL A 31 26.53 4.34 37.15
N SER A 32 27.10 3.35 36.48
CA SER A 32 27.50 3.50 35.09
C SER A 32 26.31 3.53 34.12
N ILE A 33 26.45 4.20 32.97
CA ILE A 33 25.42 4.17 31.87
C ILE A 33 25.13 2.73 31.42
N SER A 34 26.14 1.87 31.42
CA SER A 34 25.99 0.45 31.08
C SER A 34 25.16 -0.30 32.14
N THR A 35 25.31 0.03 33.42
CA THR A 35 24.51 -0.52 34.53
C THR A 35 23.03 -0.12 34.33
N VAL A 36 22.72 1.14 34.07
CA VAL A 36 21.37 1.62 33.78
C VAL A 36 20.78 0.91 32.59
N SER A 37 21.53 0.83 31.48
CA SER A 37 21.06 0.15 30.24
C SER A 37 20.80 -1.34 30.46
N ARG A 38 21.57 -2.03 31.32
CA ARG A 38 21.34 -3.44 31.66
C ARG A 38 20.18 -3.59 32.63
N ALA A 39 20.02 -2.70 33.59
CA ALA A 39 18.88 -2.70 34.52
C ALA A 39 17.56 -2.55 33.82
N LEU A 40 17.44 -1.59 32.88
CA LEU A 40 16.22 -1.38 32.05
C LEU A 40 15.87 -2.56 31.14
N LYS A 41 16.85 -3.44 30.85
CA LYS A 41 16.68 -4.67 30.07
C LYS A 41 16.52 -5.93 30.92
N ASP A 42 16.34 -5.77 32.20
CA ASP A 42 16.22 -6.86 33.16
C ASP A 42 17.39 -7.88 33.14
N HIS A 43 18.60 -7.40 32.83
CA HIS A 43 19.77 -8.28 32.71
C HIS A 43 20.06 -9.02 34.04
N PRO A 44 20.42 -10.32 34.03
CA PRO A 44 20.64 -11.11 35.26
C PRO A 44 21.82 -10.62 36.13
N ASP A 45 22.81 -9.96 35.53
CA ASP A 45 23.98 -9.45 36.26
C ASP A 45 23.67 -8.23 37.13
N ILE A 46 22.49 -7.66 37.07
CA ILE A 46 22.09 -6.49 37.86
C ILE A 46 21.17 -6.92 38.99
N SER A 47 21.49 -6.45 40.23
CA SER A 47 20.69 -6.78 41.41
C SER A 47 19.24 -6.28 41.30
N ALA A 48 18.30 -6.97 41.93
CA ALA A 48 16.90 -6.58 41.97
C ALA A 48 16.69 -5.17 42.50
N GLU A 49 17.45 -4.79 43.55
CA GLU A 49 17.41 -3.44 44.12
C GLU A 49 17.85 -2.36 43.14
N THR A 50 18.93 -2.59 42.38
CA THR A 50 19.40 -1.64 41.36
C THR A 50 18.39 -1.53 40.19
N LYS A 51 17.80 -2.64 39.74
CA LYS A 51 16.75 -2.65 38.72
C LYS A 51 15.55 -1.83 39.15
N GLN A 52 15.10 -2.02 40.42
CA GLN A 52 13.97 -1.29 40.97
C GLN A 52 14.24 0.22 40.98
N LYS A 53 15.37 0.68 41.54
CA LYS A 53 15.75 2.10 41.57
C LYS A 53 15.85 2.73 40.20
N VAL A 54 16.40 2.01 39.22
CA VAL A 54 16.51 2.50 37.83
C VAL A 54 15.14 2.62 37.19
N ASN A 55 14.26 1.64 37.36
CA ASN A 55 12.92 1.66 36.77
C ASN A 55 12.03 2.74 37.40
N GLU A 56 12.08 2.91 38.74
CA GLU A 56 11.35 3.97 39.44
C GLU A 56 11.77 5.36 38.94
N LEU A 57 13.12 5.61 38.87
CA LEU A 57 13.62 6.89 38.38
C LEU A 57 13.31 7.11 36.90
N ALA A 58 13.44 6.08 36.04
CA ALA A 58 13.09 6.17 34.63
C ALA A 58 11.59 6.54 34.43
N THR A 59 10.70 5.92 35.22
CA THR A 59 9.27 6.24 35.21
C THR A 59 9.01 7.66 35.70
N LEU A 60 9.69 8.10 36.77
CA LEU A 60 9.51 9.43 37.36
C LEU A 60 9.89 10.55 36.39
N ILE A 61 10.96 10.35 35.59
CA ILE A 61 11.43 11.35 34.62
C ILE A 61 10.90 11.12 33.21
N GLU A 62 9.93 10.21 33.05
CA GLU A 62 9.34 9.84 31.74
C GLU A 62 10.42 9.48 30.70
N TYR A 63 11.41 8.69 31.13
CA TYR A 63 12.50 8.28 30.24
C TYR A 63 12.04 7.14 29.34
N ASP A 64 11.93 7.41 28.05
CA ASP A 64 11.80 6.38 27.00
C ASP A 64 13.15 6.15 26.31
N PRO A 65 13.57 4.88 26.18
CA PRO A 65 14.76 4.55 25.40
C PRO A 65 14.66 5.11 23.98
N ASN A 66 15.64 5.93 23.56
CA ASN A 66 15.65 6.43 22.19
C ASN A 66 15.80 5.23 21.21
N PRO A 67 14.75 4.91 20.40
CA PRO A 67 14.76 3.76 19.49
C PRO A 67 15.93 3.84 18.51
N TYR A 68 16.27 5.04 18.02
CA TYR A 68 17.37 5.23 17.08
C TYR A 68 18.73 4.86 17.69
N ALA A 69 18.97 5.22 18.96
CA ALA A 69 20.21 4.84 19.66
C ALA A 69 20.28 3.32 19.93
N VAL A 70 19.14 2.69 20.19
CA VAL A 70 19.05 1.24 20.35
C VAL A 70 19.26 0.54 19.01
N ASN A 71 18.62 0.99 17.95
CA ASN A 71 18.68 0.44 16.60
C ASN A 71 20.08 0.56 15.98
N LEU A 72 20.78 1.68 16.20
CA LEU A 72 22.19 1.84 15.80
C LEU A 72 23.11 0.78 16.40
N ARG A 73 22.83 0.35 17.64
CA ARG A 73 23.65 -0.65 18.35
C ARG A 73 23.27 -2.09 18.00
N THR A 74 21.98 -2.34 17.76
CA THR A 74 21.44 -3.69 17.49
C THR A 74 21.39 -4.02 16.00
N HIS A 75 21.63 -3.06 15.11
CA HIS A 75 21.41 -3.17 13.66
C HIS A 75 20.02 -3.67 13.27
N ASN A 76 19.04 -3.57 14.16
CA ASN A 76 17.69 -4.07 13.99
C ASN A 76 16.70 -2.90 14.06
N ASN A 77 16.51 -2.23 12.94
CA ASN A 77 15.48 -1.21 12.81
C ASN A 77 14.17 -1.92 12.44
N LYS A 78 13.19 -1.88 13.33
CA LYS A 78 11.86 -2.48 13.09
C LYS A 78 10.94 -1.51 12.33
N GLU A 79 11.38 -1.07 11.17
CA GLU A 79 10.66 -0.10 10.35
C GLU A 79 10.60 -0.57 8.90
N PHE A 80 9.42 -0.62 8.33
CA PHE A 80 9.22 -0.85 6.89
C PHE A 80 8.94 0.46 6.16
N ALA A 81 9.33 0.53 4.90
CA ALA A 81 8.92 1.60 3.99
C ALA A 81 7.92 1.05 2.97
N ILE A 82 6.81 1.76 2.76
CA ILE A 82 5.87 1.50 1.66
C ILE A 82 5.94 2.71 0.72
N VAL A 83 6.26 2.45 -0.54
CA VAL A 83 6.39 3.48 -1.58
C VAL A 83 5.31 3.27 -2.62
N VAL A 84 4.44 4.27 -2.79
CA VAL A 84 3.30 4.23 -3.72
C VAL A 84 3.28 5.48 -4.61
N PRO A 85 2.77 5.39 -5.84
CA PRO A 85 2.65 6.55 -6.72
C PRO A 85 1.62 7.58 -6.22
N SER A 86 0.55 7.12 -5.57
CA SER A 86 -0.54 7.95 -5.08
C SER A 86 -1.12 7.41 -3.78
N LEU A 87 -1.60 8.28 -2.90
CA LEU A 87 -2.31 7.92 -1.67
C LEU A 87 -3.85 7.97 -1.83
N SER A 88 -4.35 8.48 -2.93
CA SER A 88 -5.80 8.60 -3.19
C SER A 88 -6.41 7.38 -3.86
N ASN A 89 -5.62 6.37 -4.21
CA ASN A 89 -6.08 5.13 -4.82
C ASN A 89 -6.52 4.14 -3.73
N PHE A 90 -7.75 3.61 -3.84
CA PHE A 90 -8.33 2.69 -2.86
C PHE A 90 -7.54 1.39 -2.69
N PHE A 91 -7.00 0.87 -3.77
CA PHE A 91 -6.15 -0.33 -3.75
C PHE A 91 -4.89 -0.12 -2.88
N TYR A 92 -4.18 1.01 -3.05
CA TYR A 92 -3.02 1.31 -2.20
C TYR A 92 -3.40 1.54 -0.75
N HIS A 93 -4.56 2.17 -0.50
CA HIS A 93 -5.05 2.35 0.87
C HIS A 93 -5.25 0.99 1.55
N SER A 94 -5.89 0.03 0.89
CA SER A 94 -6.16 -1.29 1.47
C SER A 94 -4.88 -2.12 1.61
N PHE A 95 -3.93 -2.02 0.68
CA PHE A 95 -2.59 -2.60 0.80
C PHE A 95 -1.82 -2.07 2.01
N ILE A 96 -1.76 -0.74 2.16
CA ILE A 96 -1.09 -0.08 3.28
C ILE A 96 -1.70 -0.50 4.61
N SER A 97 -3.03 -0.51 4.71
CA SER A 97 -3.75 -0.90 5.92
C SER A 97 -3.42 -2.33 6.33
N SER A 98 -3.36 -3.25 5.37
CA SER A 98 -2.99 -4.65 5.62
C SER A 98 -1.56 -4.80 6.14
N ILE A 99 -0.59 -4.11 5.51
CA ILE A 99 0.80 -4.16 5.96
C ILE A 99 0.95 -3.53 7.35
N GLU A 100 0.31 -2.38 7.61
CA GLU A 100 0.40 -1.68 8.90
C GLU A 100 -0.14 -2.54 10.03
N GLU A 101 -1.33 -3.13 9.85
CA GLU A 101 -1.97 -3.96 10.87
C GLU A 101 -1.10 -5.16 11.26
N ASP A 102 -0.67 -5.95 10.28
CA ASP A 102 0.10 -7.17 10.51
C ASP A 102 1.55 -6.88 10.96
N ALA A 103 2.17 -5.80 10.44
CA ALA A 103 3.51 -5.34 10.84
C ALA A 103 3.52 -4.87 12.30
N ARG A 104 2.53 -4.09 12.71
CA ARG A 104 2.37 -3.60 14.09
C ARG A 104 2.23 -4.75 15.09
N GLN A 105 1.49 -5.81 14.74
CA GLN A 105 1.39 -7.02 15.57
C GLN A 105 2.73 -7.71 15.77
N GLN A 106 3.67 -7.57 14.82
CA GLN A 106 5.03 -8.11 14.89
C GLN A 106 6.06 -7.11 15.44
N GLY A 107 5.59 -5.95 15.91
CA GLY A 107 6.42 -4.90 16.51
C GLY A 107 7.20 -4.08 15.49
N TYR A 108 6.74 -4.00 14.23
CA TYR A 108 7.26 -3.13 13.19
C TYR A 108 6.39 -1.88 13.03
N SER A 109 7.04 -0.76 12.72
CA SER A 109 6.39 0.48 12.28
C SER A 109 6.47 0.62 10.77
N VAL A 110 5.59 1.42 10.17
CA VAL A 110 5.54 1.62 8.73
C VAL A 110 5.69 3.10 8.38
N PHE A 111 6.64 3.42 7.49
CA PHE A 111 6.74 4.71 6.83
C PHE A 111 6.08 4.65 5.45
N ILE A 112 5.21 5.59 5.15
CA ILE A 112 4.54 5.69 3.86
C ILE A 112 5.17 6.84 3.08
N TYR A 113 5.63 6.55 1.87
CA TYR A 113 6.21 7.50 0.94
C TYR A 113 5.38 7.55 -0.34
N ARG A 114 5.21 8.76 -0.89
CA ARG A 114 4.57 8.98 -2.18
C ARG A 114 5.62 9.38 -3.21
N SER A 115 5.76 8.58 -4.28
CA SER A 115 6.67 8.90 -5.40
C SER A 115 6.06 9.90 -6.39
N SER A 116 4.75 10.17 -6.32
CA SER A 116 4.04 11.04 -7.27
C SER A 116 4.20 10.62 -8.74
N ASN A 117 4.50 9.35 -8.97
CA ASN A 117 4.83 8.77 -10.27
C ASN A 117 6.09 9.41 -10.92
N ASP A 118 7.00 9.95 -10.11
CA ASP A 118 8.25 10.59 -10.52
C ASP A 118 9.44 9.68 -10.15
N PRO A 119 10.25 9.22 -11.14
CA PRO A 119 11.40 8.35 -10.89
C PRO A 119 12.50 9.01 -10.04
N GLN A 120 12.64 10.34 -10.08
CA GLN A 120 13.64 11.03 -9.27
C GLN A 120 13.25 11.04 -7.78
N ILE A 121 11.98 11.33 -7.49
CA ILE A 121 11.45 11.24 -6.12
C ILE A 121 11.58 9.79 -5.61
N GLU A 122 11.32 8.80 -6.46
CA GLU A 122 11.49 7.38 -6.13
C GLU A 122 12.93 7.07 -5.70
N LEU A 123 13.93 7.55 -6.44
CA LEU A 123 15.35 7.38 -6.09
C LEU A 123 15.74 8.10 -4.79
N GLU A 124 15.20 9.29 -4.53
CA GLU A 124 15.42 10.02 -3.27
C GLU A 124 14.83 9.26 -2.07
N ILE A 125 13.65 8.66 -2.24
CA ILE A 125 13.03 7.82 -1.21
C ILE A 125 13.91 6.59 -0.91
N LEU A 126 14.43 5.89 -1.94
CA LEU A 126 15.32 4.75 -1.74
C LEU A 126 16.59 5.14 -0.99
N LYS A 127 17.19 6.31 -1.31
CA LYS A 127 18.32 6.86 -0.56
C LYS A 127 17.96 7.11 0.90
N SER A 128 16.77 7.66 1.18
CA SER A 128 16.27 7.87 2.54
C SER A 128 16.09 6.54 3.28
N CYS A 129 15.48 5.53 2.64
CA CYS A 129 15.30 4.19 3.20
C CYS A 129 16.65 3.56 3.60
N ARG A 130 17.66 3.69 2.74
CA ARG A 130 19.02 3.22 3.02
C ARG A 130 19.65 3.94 4.22
N LEU A 131 19.55 5.27 4.28
CA LEU A 131 20.11 6.07 5.37
C LEU A 131 19.43 5.78 6.71
N LYS A 132 18.12 5.57 6.70
CA LYS A 132 17.34 5.17 7.89
C LYS A 132 17.53 3.70 8.25
N ARG A 133 18.14 2.89 7.39
CA ARG A 133 18.31 1.45 7.55
C ARG A 133 16.99 0.73 7.86
N VAL A 134 15.97 1.00 7.06
CA VAL A 134 14.68 0.30 7.20
C VAL A 134 14.87 -1.22 7.06
N SER A 135 14.02 -2.01 7.70
CA SER A 135 14.07 -3.49 7.64
C SER A 135 13.67 -4.06 6.30
N GLY A 136 12.97 -3.28 5.47
CA GLY A 136 12.57 -3.67 4.13
C GLY A 136 11.73 -2.60 3.46
N VAL A 137 11.59 -2.72 2.14
CA VAL A 137 10.86 -1.78 1.29
C VAL A 137 9.81 -2.52 0.48
N PHE A 138 8.57 -2.09 0.54
CA PHE A 138 7.49 -2.44 -0.39
C PHE A 138 7.32 -1.32 -1.39
N ILE A 139 7.31 -1.61 -2.68
CA ILE A 139 7.26 -0.56 -3.69
C ILE A 139 6.42 -0.94 -4.91
N SER A 140 5.50 -0.04 -5.27
CA SER A 140 4.88 0.02 -6.58
C SER A 140 5.63 1.07 -7.39
N ILE A 141 6.38 0.62 -8.41
CA ILE A 141 7.28 1.51 -9.19
C ILE A 141 6.50 2.49 -10.07
N THR A 142 7.18 3.56 -10.48
CA THR A 142 6.60 4.49 -11.45
C THR A 142 6.57 3.87 -12.85
N THR A 143 5.71 4.36 -13.73
CA THR A 143 5.61 3.89 -15.12
C THR A 143 6.87 4.14 -15.94
N GLU A 144 7.68 5.13 -15.55
CA GLU A 144 8.91 5.53 -16.24
C GLU A 144 10.15 4.84 -15.68
N THR A 145 10.05 4.10 -14.57
CA THR A 145 11.17 3.38 -13.96
C THR A 145 11.59 2.21 -14.83
N LYS A 146 12.74 2.34 -15.50
CA LYS A 146 13.34 1.32 -16.38
C LYS A 146 14.51 0.60 -15.73
N ASP A 147 15.30 1.32 -14.92
CA ASP A 147 16.47 0.78 -14.22
C ASP A 147 16.09 0.37 -12.79
N ILE A 148 16.19 -0.92 -12.50
CA ILE A 148 15.93 -1.48 -11.17
C ILE A 148 17.20 -1.65 -10.34
N SER A 149 18.36 -1.29 -10.86
CA SER A 149 19.63 -1.44 -10.14
C SER A 149 19.70 -0.67 -8.82
N PRO A 150 19.04 0.53 -8.65
CA PRO A 150 19.01 1.21 -7.36
C PRO A 150 18.25 0.42 -6.29
N PHE A 151 17.22 -0.35 -6.67
CA PHE A 151 16.42 -1.16 -5.76
C PHE A 151 17.17 -2.43 -5.36
N THR A 152 17.76 -3.13 -6.31
CA THR A 152 18.53 -4.36 -6.05
C THR A 152 19.79 -4.08 -5.21
N LYS A 153 20.36 -2.89 -5.31
CA LYS A 153 21.48 -2.45 -4.46
C LYS A 153 21.10 -2.40 -2.97
N LEU A 154 19.82 -2.23 -2.62
CA LEU A 154 19.36 -2.25 -1.22
C LEU A 154 19.58 -3.63 -0.58
N ASP A 155 19.46 -4.72 -1.34
CA ASP A 155 19.74 -6.07 -0.85
C ASP A 155 21.20 -6.19 -0.34
N GLY A 156 22.14 -5.54 -1.00
CA GLY A 156 23.55 -5.47 -0.55
C GLY A 156 23.74 -4.74 0.79
N TYR A 157 22.76 -3.96 1.22
CA TYR A 157 22.72 -3.32 2.55
C TYR A 157 21.85 -4.11 3.56
N GLY A 158 21.37 -5.31 3.18
CA GLY A 158 20.49 -6.12 4.01
C GLY A 158 19.06 -5.58 4.09
N ILE A 159 18.62 -4.81 3.09
CA ILE A 159 17.29 -4.22 2.99
C ILE A 159 16.55 -4.88 1.81
N PRO A 160 15.76 -5.93 2.05
CA PRO A 160 15.01 -6.59 0.99
C PRO A 160 13.93 -5.69 0.39
N VAL A 161 13.72 -5.83 -0.93
CA VAL A 161 12.72 -5.09 -1.67
C VAL A 161 11.66 -6.04 -2.22
N ILE A 162 10.39 -5.73 -1.94
CA ILE A 162 9.24 -6.42 -2.51
C ILE A 162 8.50 -5.45 -3.43
N PHE A 163 8.48 -5.77 -4.71
CA PHE A 163 7.70 -5.03 -5.70
C PHE A 163 6.25 -5.52 -5.67
N PHE A 164 5.30 -4.60 -5.80
CA PHE A 164 3.88 -4.93 -5.83
C PHE A 164 3.10 -4.06 -6.83
N ASP A 165 1.96 -4.52 -7.31
CA ASP A 165 1.09 -3.86 -8.28
C ASP A 165 1.84 -3.53 -9.58
N LYS A 166 2.49 -2.39 -9.67
CA LYS A 166 3.38 -2.02 -10.77
C LYS A 166 4.77 -2.58 -10.49
N VAL A 167 5.11 -3.61 -11.22
CA VAL A 167 6.34 -4.37 -10.98
C VAL A 167 7.27 -4.35 -12.20
N PRO A 168 8.58 -4.48 -12.00
CA PRO A 168 9.52 -4.58 -13.12
C PRO A 168 9.37 -5.91 -13.86
N SER A 169 9.80 -5.93 -15.12
CA SER A 169 9.82 -7.15 -15.95
C SER A 169 10.87 -8.19 -15.53
N SER A 170 11.90 -7.77 -14.77
CA SER A 170 12.98 -8.65 -14.32
C SER A 170 12.48 -9.79 -13.44
N GLU A 171 12.90 -11.03 -13.70
CA GLU A 171 12.61 -12.21 -12.87
C GLU A 171 13.54 -12.34 -11.64
N LEU A 172 14.54 -11.46 -11.51
CA LEU A 172 15.54 -11.50 -10.44
C LEU A 172 15.10 -10.70 -9.19
N CYS A 173 13.83 -10.39 -9.03
CA CYS A 173 13.31 -9.63 -7.91
C CYS A 173 12.03 -10.25 -7.33
N ASN A 174 11.73 -9.92 -6.07
CA ASN A 174 10.50 -10.37 -5.42
C ASN A 174 9.32 -9.53 -5.90
N LYS A 175 8.30 -10.18 -6.45
CA LYS A 175 7.11 -9.54 -7.00
C LYS A 175 5.85 -10.12 -6.38
N ILE A 176 4.92 -9.28 -5.99
CA ILE A 176 3.59 -9.68 -5.54
C ILE A 176 2.58 -8.95 -6.43
N CYS A 177 1.88 -9.68 -7.26
CA CYS A 177 1.01 -9.14 -8.31
C CYS A 177 -0.44 -9.58 -8.10
N VAL A 178 -1.38 -8.81 -8.61
CA VAL A 178 -2.75 -9.27 -8.83
C VAL A 178 -2.84 -9.97 -10.18
N GLY A 179 -3.80 -10.86 -10.32
CA GLY A 179 -4.08 -11.56 -11.57
C GLY A 179 -4.81 -10.69 -12.58
N ASP A 180 -4.18 -9.62 -13.10
CA ASP A 180 -4.80 -8.63 -13.99
C ASP A 180 -5.51 -9.23 -15.19
N ALA A 181 -4.83 -10.12 -15.91
CA ALA A 181 -5.41 -10.82 -17.03
C ALA A 181 -6.59 -11.73 -16.61
N HIS A 182 -6.47 -12.39 -15.47
CA HIS A 182 -7.54 -13.24 -14.93
C HIS A 182 -8.77 -12.40 -14.53
N ALA A 183 -8.58 -11.26 -13.85
CA ALA A 183 -9.66 -10.35 -13.50
C ALA A 183 -10.43 -9.86 -14.74
N ALA A 184 -9.70 -9.46 -15.78
CA ALA A 184 -10.30 -9.03 -17.05
C ALA A 184 -11.03 -10.18 -17.76
N SER A 185 -10.49 -11.40 -17.71
CA SER A 185 -11.13 -12.60 -18.22
C SER A 185 -12.47 -12.90 -17.54
N LEU A 186 -12.52 -12.79 -16.21
CA LEU A 186 -13.74 -13.00 -15.42
C LEU A 186 -14.82 -11.99 -15.81
N ALA A 187 -14.46 -10.71 -15.93
CA ALA A 187 -15.41 -9.66 -16.33
C ALA A 187 -15.94 -9.87 -17.75
N ALA A 188 -15.08 -10.18 -18.71
CA ALA A 188 -15.48 -10.45 -20.09
C ALA A 188 -16.37 -11.70 -20.20
N SER A 189 -16.03 -12.76 -19.47
CA SER A 189 -16.82 -14.01 -19.44
C SER A 189 -18.22 -13.80 -18.87
N GLU A 190 -18.37 -12.96 -17.84
CA GLU A 190 -19.69 -12.65 -17.29
C GLU A 190 -20.54 -11.85 -18.29
N ILE A 191 -19.98 -10.89 -19.02
CA ILE A 191 -20.65 -10.18 -20.11
C ILE A 191 -21.16 -11.16 -21.19
N LEU A 192 -20.33 -12.11 -21.61
CA LEU A 192 -20.70 -13.14 -22.57
C LEU A 192 -21.81 -14.06 -22.05
N LYS A 193 -21.71 -14.50 -20.80
CA LYS A 193 -22.71 -15.35 -20.12
C LYS A 193 -24.09 -14.68 -20.08
N LYS A 194 -24.14 -13.36 -19.92
CA LYS A 194 -25.37 -12.56 -19.93
C LYS A 194 -25.89 -12.29 -21.34
N GLY A 195 -25.21 -12.70 -22.40
CA GLY A 195 -25.64 -12.51 -23.78
C GLY A 195 -25.60 -11.08 -24.29
N ILE A 196 -24.81 -10.21 -23.63
CA ILE A 196 -24.75 -8.78 -23.98
C ILE A 196 -23.86 -8.58 -25.20
N LYS A 197 -24.37 -7.87 -26.21
CA LYS A 197 -23.72 -7.68 -27.51
C LYS A 197 -23.02 -6.34 -27.66
N ASN A 198 -23.44 -5.33 -26.92
CA ASN A 198 -22.87 -3.98 -26.98
C ASN A 198 -22.12 -3.70 -25.69
N VAL A 199 -20.83 -3.36 -25.77
CA VAL A 199 -19.98 -3.15 -24.61
C VAL A 199 -19.22 -1.83 -24.74
N LEU A 200 -19.29 -1.00 -23.71
CA LEU A 200 -18.42 0.15 -23.50
C LEU A 200 -17.32 -0.26 -22.52
N GLY A 201 -16.10 -0.44 -23.01
CA GLY A 201 -14.91 -0.68 -22.18
C GLY A 201 -14.18 0.61 -21.87
N ILE A 202 -14.05 0.95 -20.58
CA ILE A 202 -13.30 2.11 -20.13
C ILE A 202 -12.05 1.63 -19.41
N PHE A 203 -10.90 1.92 -20.01
CA PHE A 203 -9.59 1.46 -19.57
C PHE A 203 -8.75 2.63 -19.04
N GLY A 204 -7.66 2.34 -18.32
CA GLY A 204 -6.69 3.32 -17.84
C GLY A 204 -5.72 3.79 -18.92
N ASP A 205 -4.58 4.37 -18.52
CA ASP A 205 -3.52 4.79 -19.44
C ASP A 205 -3.04 3.60 -20.29
N PRO A 206 -3.14 3.68 -21.64
CA PRO A 206 -2.76 2.59 -22.54
C PRO A 206 -1.27 2.23 -22.50
N ASN A 207 -0.42 3.11 -21.99
CA ASN A 207 1.02 2.85 -21.85
C ASN A 207 1.37 2.01 -20.63
N MET A 208 0.40 1.80 -19.72
CA MET A 208 0.63 0.99 -18.52
C MET A 208 0.51 -0.51 -18.80
N SER A 209 1.46 -1.29 -18.29
CA SER A 209 1.44 -2.76 -18.42
C SER A 209 0.17 -3.40 -17.88
N ILE A 210 -0.35 -2.89 -16.75
CA ILE A 210 -1.62 -3.33 -16.16
C ILE A 210 -2.80 -3.08 -17.09
N THR A 211 -2.87 -1.92 -17.75
CA THR A 211 -3.91 -1.60 -18.72
C THR A 211 -3.80 -2.52 -19.94
N GLN A 212 -2.59 -2.72 -20.44
CA GLN A 212 -2.35 -3.59 -21.59
C GLN A 212 -2.76 -5.05 -21.31
N ALA A 213 -2.36 -5.58 -20.14
CA ALA A 213 -2.72 -6.95 -19.74
C ALA A 213 -4.25 -7.13 -19.61
N ARG A 214 -4.93 -6.18 -18.93
CA ARG A 214 -6.40 -6.20 -18.77
C ARG A 214 -7.10 -6.03 -20.11
N PHE A 215 -6.68 -5.07 -20.94
CA PHE A 215 -7.26 -4.82 -22.27
C PHE A 215 -7.11 -6.00 -23.20
N GLN A 216 -5.89 -6.53 -23.32
CA GLN A 216 -5.60 -7.65 -24.20
C GLN A 216 -6.46 -8.87 -23.82
N LYS A 217 -6.49 -9.23 -22.53
CA LYS A 217 -7.24 -10.41 -22.10
C LYS A 217 -8.75 -10.22 -22.20
N PHE A 218 -9.24 -9.03 -21.87
CA PHE A 218 -10.66 -8.68 -22.02
C PHE A 218 -11.13 -8.82 -23.47
N THR A 219 -10.39 -8.25 -24.40
CA THR A 219 -10.70 -8.30 -25.84
C THR A 219 -10.57 -9.70 -26.43
N GLU A 220 -9.54 -10.46 -26.01
CA GLU A 220 -9.35 -11.86 -26.41
C GLU A 220 -10.56 -12.72 -26.00
N VAL A 221 -11.02 -12.62 -24.76
CA VAL A 221 -12.15 -13.40 -24.25
C VAL A 221 -13.44 -13.01 -24.96
N LEU A 222 -13.71 -11.72 -25.17
CA LEU A 222 -14.88 -11.27 -25.93
C LEU A 222 -14.88 -11.79 -27.38
N ALA A 223 -13.70 -11.80 -28.02
CA ALA A 223 -13.55 -12.27 -29.40
C ALA A 223 -13.69 -13.80 -29.53
N ALA A 224 -13.30 -14.55 -28.51
CA ALA A 224 -13.42 -16.02 -28.48
C ALA A 224 -14.85 -16.50 -28.19
N GLY A 225 -15.76 -15.61 -27.77
CA GLY A 225 -17.16 -15.94 -27.52
C GLY A 225 -17.92 -16.32 -28.78
N ASN A 226 -18.95 -17.18 -28.64
CA ASN A 226 -19.80 -17.63 -29.75
C ASN A 226 -20.74 -16.53 -30.29
N GLN A 227 -20.76 -15.34 -29.68
CA GLN A 227 -21.57 -14.20 -30.09
C GLN A 227 -20.69 -13.03 -30.54
N LYS A 228 -21.11 -12.31 -31.56
CA LYS A 228 -20.43 -11.10 -32.00
C LYS A 228 -20.71 -9.96 -31.02
N VAL A 229 -19.67 -9.53 -30.32
CA VAL A 229 -19.71 -8.39 -29.42
C VAL A 229 -19.14 -7.15 -30.10
N GLN A 230 -19.87 -6.04 -30.03
CA GLN A 230 -19.41 -4.72 -30.44
C GLN A 230 -18.79 -4.03 -29.23
N LEU A 231 -17.48 -3.91 -29.22
CA LEU A 231 -16.73 -3.25 -28.16
C LEU A 231 -16.35 -1.82 -28.59
N LYS A 232 -16.86 -0.83 -27.87
CA LYS A 232 -16.37 0.54 -27.92
C LYS A 232 -15.38 0.73 -26.79
N THR A 233 -14.14 1.13 -27.12
CA THR A 233 -13.07 1.36 -26.16
C THR A 233 -12.81 2.84 -25.99
N VAL A 234 -12.70 3.30 -24.73
CA VAL A 234 -12.27 4.65 -24.36
C VAL A 234 -11.29 4.55 -23.17
N TYR A 235 -10.53 5.61 -22.93
CA TYR A 235 -9.51 5.64 -21.89
C TYR A 235 -9.73 6.80 -20.94
N ALA A 236 -9.40 6.60 -19.66
CA ALA A 236 -9.48 7.63 -18.62
C ALA A 236 -8.48 7.30 -17.48
N ILE A 237 -7.79 8.31 -16.98
CA ILE A 237 -6.79 8.17 -15.92
C ILE A 237 -7.27 8.70 -14.55
N SER A 238 -8.44 9.32 -14.52
CA SER A 238 -9.09 9.83 -13.31
C SER A 238 -10.60 9.63 -13.35
N SER A 239 -11.26 9.81 -12.21
CA SER A 239 -12.73 9.75 -12.13
C SER A 239 -13.41 10.87 -12.93
N GLU A 240 -12.78 12.05 -13.00
CA GLU A 240 -13.27 13.20 -13.78
C GLU A 240 -13.23 12.91 -15.28
N GLU A 241 -12.12 12.38 -15.78
CA GLU A 241 -12.01 11.96 -17.19
C GLU A 241 -12.97 10.82 -17.51
N ALA A 242 -13.07 9.83 -16.61
CA ALA A 242 -13.99 8.71 -16.77
C ALA A 242 -15.45 9.19 -16.88
N GLU A 243 -15.86 10.18 -16.11
CA GLU A 243 -17.16 10.81 -16.21
C GLU A 243 -17.37 11.45 -17.59
N GLN A 244 -16.40 12.22 -18.08
CA GLN A 244 -16.48 12.92 -19.35
C GLN A 244 -16.57 11.94 -20.53
N VAL A 245 -15.67 10.95 -20.59
CA VAL A 245 -15.67 9.98 -21.69
C VAL A 245 -16.91 9.08 -21.65
N ALA A 246 -17.41 8.74 -20.46
CA ALA A 246 -18.64 7.97 -20.31
C ALA A 246 -19.87 8.76 -20.81
N LEU A 247 -19.99 10.04 -20.43
CA LEU A 247 -21.08 10.93 -20.91
C LEU A 247 -21.13 11.02 -22.43
N ALA A 248 -19.97 11.11 -23.08
CA ALA A 248 -19.87 11.15 -24.54
C ALA A 248 -20.17 9.78 -25.16
N ALA A 249 -19.57 8.70 -24.64
CA ALA A 249 -19.63 7.37 -25.24
C ALA A 249 -21.00 6.69 -25.10
N ILE A 250 -21.71 6.91 -23.98
CA ILE A 250 -23.06 6.36 -23.73
C ILE A 250 -24.06 6.85 -24.75
N ALA A 251 -23.89 8.06 -25.29
CA ALA A 251 -24.79 8.63 -26.29
C ALA A 251 -24.87 7.79 -27.60
N ASP A 252 -23.86 6.98 -27.88
CA ASP A 252 -23.82 6.16 -29.10
C ASP A 252 -24.71 4.93 -29.02
N PHE A 253 -25.10 4.49 -27.85
CA PHE A 253 -25.91 3.27 -27.64
C PHE A 253 -27.43 3.51 -27.78
N LYS A 254 -27.91 4.73 -28.01
CA LYS A 254 -29.26 5.20 -28.43
C LYS A 254 -30.43 4.24 -28.18
N GLY A 255 -30.65 3.83 -26.92
CA GLY A 255 -31.76 2.97 -26.54
C GLY A 255 -31.55 1.46 -26.70
N GLU A 256 -30.37 1.04 -27.15
CA GLU A 256 -29.94 -0.36 -27.09
C GLU A 256 -29.37 -0.68 -25.72
N TYR A 257 -29.64 -1.89 -25.22
CA TYR A 257 -29.03 -2.38 -24.00
C TYR A 257 -27.54 -2.65 -24.20
N PHE A 258 -26.70 -2.18 -23.29
CA PHE A 258 -25.26 -2.35 -23.35
C PHE A 258 -24.69 -2.65 -21.96
N ALA A 259 -23.45 -3.15 -21.89
CA ALA A 259 -22.71 -3.25 -20.65
C ALA A 259 -21.58 -2.22 -20.62
N VAL A 260 -21.31 -1.68 -19.44
CA VAL A 260 -20.12 -0.87 -19.17
C VAL A 260 -19.13 -1.73 -18.39
N PHE A 261 -17.91 -1.84 -18.90
CA PHE A 261 -16.77 -2.39 -18.17
C PHE A 261 -15.89 -1.26 -17.68
N CYS A 262 -15.63 -1.22 -16.37
CA CYS A 262 -14.74 -0.27 -15.72
C CYS A 262 -13.47 -0.98 -15.24
N MET A 263 -12.31 -0.58 -15.73
CA MET A 263 -11.05 -1.23 -15.42
C MET A 263 -10.59 -1.03 -13.97
N SER A 264 -11.10 -0.01 -13.25
CA SER A 264 -10.71 0.32 -11.88
C SER A 264 -11.82 1.00 -11.09
N ASP A 265 -11.64 1.15 -9.78
CA ASP A 265 -12.55 1.85 -8.87
C ASP A 265 -12.71 3.34 -9.23
N GLU A 266 -11.62 4.02 -9.62
CA GLU A 266 -11.64 5.42 -10.04
C GLU A 266 -12.52 5.61 -11.29
N ILE A 267 -12.35 4.70 -12.25
CA ILE A 267 -13.16 4.70 -13.48
C ILE A 267 -14.63 4.42 -13.14
N LEU A 268 -14.89 3.43 -12.27
CA LEU A 268 -16.26 3.12 -11.82
C LEU A 268 -16.92 4.35 -11.19
N ALA A 269 -16.24 5.05 -10.31
CA ALA A 269 -16.77 6.24 -9.64
C ALA A 269 -17.16 7.33 -10.67
N GLY A 270 -16.33 7.57 -11.68
CA GLY A 270 -16.62 8.52 -12.76
C GLY A 270 -17.80 8.10 -13.62
N VAL A 271 -17.85 6.82 -14.00
CA VAL A 271 -18.98 6.25 -14.78
C VAL A 271 -20.30 6.40 -14.03
N MET A 272 -20.33 6.10 -12.73
CA MET A 272 -21.54 6.22 -11.93
C MET A 272 -22.03 7.67 -11.82
N LYS A 273 -21.13 8.67 -11.80
CA LYS A 273 -21.52 10.07 -11.92
C LYS A 273 -22.13 10.40 -13.28
N ALA A 274 -21.56 9.88 -14.37
CA ALA A 274 -22.14 10.03 -15.71
C ALA A 274 -23.54 9.41 -15.82
N VAL A 275 -23.71 8.21 -15.26
CA VAL A 275 -25.00 7.50 -15.18
C VAL A 275 -26.06 8.33 -14.44
N GLN A 276 -25.68 8.91 -13.28
CA GLN A 276 -26.59 9.79 -12.53
C GLN A 276 -26.99 11.03 -13.33
N ARG A 277 -26.05 11.69 -14.01
CA ARG A 277 -26.32 12.89 -14.84
C ARG A 277 -27.23 12.59 -16.02
N LYS A 278 -27.14 11.38 -16.58
CA LYS A 278 -28.01 10.90 -17.67
C LYS A 278 -29.33 10.30 -17.17
N ASN A 279 -29.52 10.18 -15.86
CA ASN A 279 -30.69 9.55 -15.23
C ASN A 279 -30.94 8.11 -15.73
N LEU A 280 -29.82 7.38 -15.99
CA LEU A 280 -29.88 5.97 -16.41
C LEU A 280 -30.01 5.05 -15.20
N LYS A 281 -30.68 3.92 -15.39
CA LYS A 281 -30.91 2.92 -14.34
C LYS A 281 -30.19 1.62 -14.68
N VAL A 282 -29.37 1.18 -13.73
CA VAL A 282 -28.69 -0.13 -13.80
C VAL A 282 -29.73 -1.23 -13.99
N LEU A 283 -29.43 -2.24 -14.78
CA LEU A 283 -30.26 -3.36 -15.23
C LEU A 283 -31.38 -3.00 -16.21
N LYS A 284 -31.93 -1.80 -16.13
CA LYS A 284 -33.00 -1.38 -17.04
C LYS A 284 -32.43 -0.86 -18.34
N ASP A 285 -31.48 0.05 -18.27
CA ASP A 285 -30.95 0.76 -19.43
C ASP A 285 -29.58 0.19 -19.83
N PHE A 286 -28.79 -0.32 -18.86
CA PHE A 286 -27.47 -0.91 -19.07
C PHE A 286 -27.07 -1.85 -17.93
N GLY A 287 -26.11 -2.74 -18.20
CA GLY A 287 -25.38 -3.50 -17.18
C GLY A 287 -24.03 -2.87 -16.87
N ILE A 288 -23.46 -3.13 -15.69
CA ILE A 288 -22.13 -2.63 -15.33
C ILE A 288 -21.33 -3.69 -14.57
N ILE A 289 -20.07 -3.80 -14.90
CA ILE A 289 -19.10 -4.68 -14.24
C ILE A 289 -17.75 -4.00 -14.18
N CYS A 290 -16.99 -4.24 -13.12
CA CYS A 290 -15.68 -3.61 -12.95
C CYS A 290 -14.61 -4.57 -12.41
N ILE A 291 -13.37 -4.11 -12.44
CA ILE A 291 -12.28 -4.65 -11.62
C ILE A 291 -12.14 -3.72 -10.42
N SER A 292 -12.12 -4.28 -9.19
CA SER A 292 -12.21 -3.48 -7.96
C SER A 292 -11.55 -4.16 -6.78
N ASP A 293 -11.08 -3.37 -5.82
CA ASP A 293 -10.71 -3.82 -4.47
C ASP A 293 -11.93 -4.22 -3.61
N GLY A 294 -13.15 -3.89 -4.06
CA GLY A 294 -14.42 -4.31 -3.47
C GLY A 294 -15.10 -3.29 -2.56
N MET A 295 -14.50 -2.12 -2.33
CA MET A 295 -15.13 -1.07 -1.52
C MET A 295 -16.18 -0.29 -2.32
N ILE A 296 -15.81 0.24 -3.47
CA ILE A 296 -16.68 1.11 -4.29
C ILE A 296 -17.91 0.40 -4.83
N PRO A 297 -17.85 -0.85 -5.35
CA PRO A 297 -19.01 -1.58 -5.83
C PRO A 297 -20.16 -1.68 -4.83
N LYS A 298 -19.86 -1.82 -3.55
CA LYS A 298 -20.84 -1.98 -2.46
C LYS A 298 -21.56 -0.69 -2.07
N LEU A 299 -21.12 0.46 -2.57
CA LEU A 299 -21.75 1.76 -2.30
C LEU A 299 -22.98 2.03 -3.20
N PHE A 300 -23.24 1.17 -4.17
CA PHE A 300 -24.33 1.35 -5.12
C PHE A 300 -25.46 0.33 -4.91
N TYR A 301 -26.64 0.64 -5.46
CA TYR A 301 -27.77 -0.29 -5.49
C TYR A 301 -28.32 -0.39 -6.93
N PRO A 302 -28.38 -1.62 -7.50
CA PRO A 302 -27.82 -2.86 -6.96
C PRO A 302 -26.29 -2.75 -6.77
N GLU A 303 -25.72 -3.58 -5.89
CA GLU A 303 -24.27 -3.67 -5.77
C GLU A 303 -23.65 -4.01 -7.12
N ILE A 304 -22.51 -3.41 -7.43
CA ILE A 304 -21.85 -3.64 -8.72
C ILE A 304 -21.13 -4.99 -8.69
N THR A 305 -21.36 -5.81 -9.72
CA THR A 305 -20.58 -7.03 -9.95
C THR A 305 -19.14 -6.69 -10.31
N TYR A 306 -18.16 -7.37 -9.70
CA TYR A 306 -16.77 -7.06 -9.95
C TYR A 306 -15.85 -8.27 -9.90
N ALA A 307 -14.77 -8.21 -10.68
CA ALA A 307 -13.61 -9.09 -10.49
C ALA A 307 -12.73 -8.51 -9.37
N GLU A 308 -12.57 -9.25 -8.28
CA GLU A 308 -11.84 -8.79 -7.09
C GLU A 308 -10.34 -8.76 -7.34
N THR A 309 -9.72 -7.62 -7.05
CA THR A 309 -8.27 -7.42 -6.98
C THR A 309 -7.95 -6.77 -5.64
N SER A 310 -7.71 -7.59 -4.60
CA SER A 310 -7.65 -7.10 -3.23
C SER A 310 -6.26 -6.61 -2.84
N GLY A 311 -6.10 -5.31 -2.62
CA GLY A 311 -4.90 -4.73 -2.02
C GLY A 311 -4.63 -5.28 -0.63
N PHE A 312 -5.68 -5.57 0.15
CA PHE A 312 -5.55 -6.14 1.50
C PHE A 312 -4.93 -7.55 1.48
N LYS A 313 -5.40 -8.43 0.60
CA LYS A 313 -4.82 -9.77 0.43
C LYS A 313 -3.38 -9.68 -0.09
N LEU A 314 -3.15 -8.79 -1.04
CA LEU A 314 -1.82 -8.55 -1.60
C LEU A 314 -0.83 -8.09 -0.52
N GLY A 315 -1.26 -7.21 0.39
CA GLY A 315 -0.45 -6.76 1.53
C GLY A 315 -0.03 -7.90 2.45
N LYS A 316 -0.95 -8.83 2.78
CA LYS A 316 -0.63 -10.03 3.57
C LYS A 316 0.41 -10.91 2.89
N LEU A 317 0.28 -11.15 1.59
CA LEU A 317 1.26 -11.92 0.82
C LEU A 317 2.61 -11.23 0.78
N ALA A 318 2.62 -9.90 0.59
CA ALA A 318 3.83 -9.09 0.54
C ALA A 318 4.57 -9.10 1.89
N LEU A 319 3.88 -8.90 3.01
CA LEU A 319 4.50 -8.95 4.33
C LEU A 319 5.03 -10.35 4.65
N ASN A 320 4.26 -11.40 4.34
CA ASN A 320 4.74 -12.78 4.53
C ASN A 320 6.04 -13.02 3.74
N ARG A 321 6.11 -12.56 2.48
CA ARG A 321 7.33 -12.65 1.68
C ARG A 321 8.47 -11.84 2.28
N MET A 322 8.21 -10.62 2.73
CA MET A 322 9.18 -9.76 3.41
C MET A 322 9.79 -10.46 4.63
N MET A 323 8.96 -11.03 5.49
CA MET A 323 9.43 -11.72 6.69
C MET A 323 10.30 -12.93 6.36
N ARG A 324 10.00 -13.66 5.27
CA ARG A 324 10.87 -14.74 4.78
C ARG A 324 12.20 -14.22 4.26
N CYS A 325 12.23 -13.07 3.57
CA CYS A 325 13.47 -12.44 3.13
C CYS A 325 14.34 -12.04 4.32
N ILE A 326 13.76 -11.42 5.34
CA ILE A 326 14.45 -11.06 6.60
C ILE A 326 14.98 -12.30 7.32
N ALA A 327 14.26 -13.41 7.26
CA ALA A 327 14.69 -14.70 7.82
C ALA A 327 15.76 -15.43 6.98
N GLY A 328 16.25 -14.82 5.88
CA GLY A 328 17.35 -15.34 5.07
C GLY A 328 16.95 -16.02 3.75
N SER A 329 15.70 -15.93 3.31
CA SER A 329 15.31 -16.43 1.99
C SER A 329 15.89 -15.55 0.89
N SER A 330 16.85 -16.07 0.12
CA SER A 330 17.63 -15.33 -0.87
C SER A 330 17.14 -15.43 -2.32
N PHE A 331 16.23 -16.37 -2.63
CA PHE A 331 15.74 -16.55 -4.01
C PHE A 331 14.59 -15.56 -4.31
N ALA A 332 14.60 -14.99 -5.51
CA ALA A 332 13.51 -14.17 -6.00
C ALA A 332 12.23 -15.01 -6.24
N GLN A 333 11.08 -14.42 -5.99
CA GLN A 333 9.80 -15.09 -6.15
C GLN A 333 8.74 -14.13 -6.69
N THR A 334 8.00 -14.58 -7.70
CA THR A 334 6.77 -13.93 -8.15
C THR A 334 5.58 -14.68 -7.55
N ILE A 335 4.74 -13.96 -6.81
CA ILE A 335 3.49 -14.47 -6.24
C ILE A 335 2.35 -13.70 -6.90
N VAL A 336 1.35 -14.42 -7.40
CA VAL A 336 0.16 -13.83 -8.02
C VAL A 336 -1.05 -14.18 -7.17
N ASP A 337 -1.80 -13.16 -6.73
CA ASP A 337 -3.11 -13.35 -6.11
C ASP A 337 -4.17 -13.45 -7.19
N GLU A 338 -4.82 -14.61 -7.31
CA GLU A 338 -5.82 -14.84 -8.32
C GLU A 338 -7.13 -14.12 -7.97
N SER A 339 -7.65 -13.42 -8.97
CA SER A 339 -8.93 -12.72 -8.88
C SER A 339 -10.11 -13.70 -8.82
N ARG A 340 -11.20 -13.28 -8.22
CA ARG A 340 -12.48 -14.00 -8.26
C ARG A 340 -13.61 -13.05 -8.62
N LEU A 341 -14.65 -13.58 -9.26
CA LEU A 341 -15.86 -12.81 -9.54
C LEU A 341 -16.73 -12.72 -8.30
N ILE A 342 -17.14 -11.51 -7.96
CA ILE A 342 -18.11 -11.22 -6.90
C ILE A 342 -19.38 -10.69 -7.55
N GLU A 343 -20.46 -11.44 -7.41
CA GLU A 343 -21.76 -11.05 -7.97
C GLU A 343 -22.42 -10.00 -7.07
N GLY A 344 -22.78 -8.86 -7.65
CA GLY A 344 -23.48 -7.75 -6.98
C GLY A 344 -24.88 -7.49 -7.55
N GLY A 345 -25.20 -8.09 -8.68
CA GLY A 345 -26.52 -7.95 -9.33
C GLY A 345 -26.66 -6.76 -10.27
N SER A 346 -25.55 -6.21 -10.79
CA SER A 346 -25.57 -5.04 -11.69
C SER A 346 -25.47 -5.40 -13.18
N ILE A 347 -25.38 -6.68 -13.51
CA ILE A 347 -25.25 -7.18 -14.88
C ILE A 347 -25.99 -8.50 -15.05
#